data_261beb9d82259d66936b22f0735de2ca
#
_entry.id   261beb9d82259d66936b22f0735de2ca
#
_cell.length_a   1.000
_cell.length_b   1.000
_cell.length_c   1.000
_cell.angle_alpha   90.00
_cell.angle_beta   90.00
_cell.angle_gamma   90.00
#
_symmetry.space_group_name_H-M   'P 1'
#
loop_
_entity.id
_entity.type
_entity.pdbx_description
1 polymer ?
#
loop_
_entity_poly.entity_id
_entity_poly.type
_entity_poly.pdbx_seq_one_letter_code
_entity_poly.pdbx_strand_id
1 'polypeptide(L)' 'MATADKQYSDRRRAVASEIAEQDIDSVLVTHITHVRYLSGFSGSNAALLLNKDHSARISTDGRYTTQIAEEVPDIDCTL' A
#
# COMPACT_ATOMS: atom_id res chain seq x y z
N MET A 1 -19.19 0.47 1.00
CA MET A 1 -18.60 0.48 0.74
C MET A 1 -17.63 0.49 0.66
N ALA A 2 -17.55 0.01 0.93
CA ALA A 2 -16.56 0.30 1.04
C ALA A 2 -15.71 0.17 0.22
N THR A 3 -15.75 0.44 -0.43
CA THR A 3 -14.88 0.53 -1.34
C THR A 3 -13.66 0.92 -0.84
N ALA A 4 -12.70 0.36 -1.31
CA ALA A 4 -11.42 0.89 -1.19
C ALA A 4 -11.56 2.32 -1.44
N ASP A 5 -11.24 3.05 -0.49
CA ASP A 5 -11.41 4.45 -0.61
C ASP A 5 -10.48 4.93 -1.71
N LYS A 6 -11.05 5.57 -2.68
CA LYS A 6 -10.31 6.08 -3.82
C LYS A 6 -9.13 6.96 -3.40
N GLN A 7 -9.24 7.62 -2.25
CA GLN A 7 -8.16 8.47 -1.77
C GLN A 7 -6.85 7.71 -1.57
N TYR A 8 -6.91 6.43 -1.17
CA TYR A 8 -5.69 5.64 -0.98
C TYR A 8 -5.04 5.30 -2.31
N SER A 9 -5.82 4.88 -3.30
CA SER A 9 -5.25 4.59 -4.60
C SER A 9 -4.72 5.85 -5.28
N ASP A 10 -5.37 6.98 -5.09
CA ASP A 10 -4.88 8.25 -5.63
C ASP A 10 -3.56 8.65 -5.00
N ARG A 11 -3.40 8.43 -3.68
CA ARG A 11 -2.15 8.73 -2.99
C ARG A 11 -1.02 7.84 -3.48
N ARG A 12 -1.28 6.55 -3.67
CA ARG A 12 -0.27 5.63 -4.20
C ARG A 12 0.12 5.98 -5.63
N ARG A 13 -0.86 6.40 -6.43
CA ARG A 13 -0.58 6.81 -7.82
C ARG A 13 0.31 8.05 -7.85
N ALA A 14 0.10 8.99 -6.94
CA ALA A 14 0.94 10.18 -6.86
C ALA A 14 2.38 9.80 -6.52
N VAL A 15 2.59 8.87 -5.59
CA VAL A 15 3.94 8.41 -5.24
C VAL A 15 4.57 7.69 -6.44
N ALA A 16 3.83 6.82 -7.11
CA ALA A 16 4.36 6.09 -8.26
C ALA A 16 4.79 7.04 -9.38
N SER A 17 4.02 8.09 -9.62
CA SER A 17 4.38 9.09 -10.61
C SER A 17 5.64 9.86 -10.22
N GLU A 18 5.77 10.18 -8.93
CA GLU A 18 6.92 10.90 -8.42
C GLU A 18 8.20 10.09 -8.58
N ILE A 19 8.16 8.81 -8.18
CA ILE A 19 9.36 7.97 -8.31
C ILE A 19 9.71 7.72 -9.77
N ALA A 20 8.71 7.64 -10.64
CA ALA A 20 8.97 7.46 -12.08
C ALA A 20 9.69 8.69 -12.64
N GLU A 21 9.32 9.89 -12.21
CA GLU A 21 9.99 11.12 -12.65
C GLU A 21 11.43 11.17 -12.16
N GLN A 22 11.73 10.55 -11.02
CA GLN A 22 13.07 10.51 -10.48
C GLN A 22 13.87 9.30 -10.96
N ASP A 23 13.31 8.53 -11.88
CA ASP A 23 13.94 7.34 -12.43
C ASP A 23 14.22 6.28 -11.35
N ILE A 24 13.30 6.17 -10.42
CA ILE A 24 13.34 5.16 -9.35
C ILE A 24 12.32 4.07 -9.71
N ASP A 25 12.73 2.80 -9.64
CA ASP A 25 11.85 1.69 -10.03
C ASP A 25 10.80 1.37 -8.98
N SER A 26 11.16 1.42 -7.70
CA SER A 26 10.27 1.02 -6.61
C SER A 26 10.66 1.71 -5.33
N VAL A 27 9.71 1.79 -4.40
CA VAL A 27 9.99 2.28 -3.05
C VAL A 27 9.33 1.35 -2.05
N LEU A 28 10.04 1.03 -0.99
CA LEU A 28 9.51 0.20 0.10
C LEU A 28 9.20 1.10 1.28
N VAL A 29 7.93 1.12 1.67
CA VAL A 29 7.45 1.95 2.78
C VAL A 29 7.31 1.05 4.00
N THR A 30 8.10 1.31 5.03
CA THR A 30 8.12 0.49 6.23
C THR A 30 7.58 1.19 7.47
N HIS A 31 7.44 2.51 7.43
CA HIS A 31 6.90 3.25 8.57
C HIS A 31 5.39 3.09 8.58
N ILE A 32 4.86 2.56 9.68
CA ILE A 32 3.44 2.17 9.71
C ILE A 32 2.49 3.34 9.48
N THR A 33 2.85 4.54 9.90
CA THR A 33 2.02 5.71 9.65
C THR A 33 1.87 5.98 8.15
N HIS A 34 2.97 5.82 7.40
CA HIS A 34 2.95 6.00 5.96
C HIS A 34 2.21 4.87 5.26
N VAL A 35 2.36 3.65 5.76
CA VAL A 35 1.62 2.50 5.22
C VAL A 35 0.13 2.75 5.35
N ARG A 36 -0.31 3.23 6.51
CA ARG A 36 -1.72 3.55 6.73
C ARG A 36 -2.20 4.66 5.78
N TYR A 37 -1.40 5.69 5.61
CA TYR A 37 -1.75 6.82 4.75
C TYR A 37 -1.95 6.37 3.30
N LEU A 38 -1.13 5.43 2.85
CA LEU A 38 -1.11 5.02 1.44
C LEU A 38 -2.01 3.81 1.15
N SER A 39 -2.39 3.04 2.15
CA SER A 39 -3.15 1.81 1.92
C SER A 39 -4.46 1.73 2.68
N GLY A 40 -4.59 2.47 3.78
CA GLY A 40 -5.74 2.36 4.65
C GLY A 40 -5.64 1.22 5.66
N PHE A 41 -4.53 0.47 5.67
CA PHE A 41 -4.36 -0.63 6.60
C PHE A 41 -4.08 -0.09 8.01
N SER A 42 -4.88 -0.48 8.98
CA SER A 42 -4.78 0.06 10.34
C SER A 42 -4.02 -0.84 11.32
N GLY A 43 -3.45 -1.94 10.85
CA GLY A 43 -2.67 -2.82 11.70
C GLY A 43 -1.36 -2.19 12.13
N SER A 44 -0.67 -2.83 13.06
CA SER A 44 0.54 -2.26 13.64
C SER A 44 1.84 -2.70 12.98
N ASN A 45 1.76 -3.60 12.00
CA ASN A 45 2.97 -4.13 11.35
C ASN A 45 2.69 -4.46 9.90
N ALA A 46 3.32 -3.73 8.99
CA ALA A 46 3.19 -3.98 7.56
C ALA A 46 4.27 -3.22 6.81
N ALA A 47 4.56 -3.68 5.60
CA ALA A 47 5.42 -2.97 4.66
C ALA A 47 4.68 -2.88 3.34
N LEU A 48 4.84 -1.76 2.65
CA LEU A 48 4.16 -1.50 1.39
C LEU A 48 5.18 -1.25 0.30
N LEU A 49 5.13 -2.03 -0.77
CA LEU A 49 6.00 -1.86 -1.93
C LEU A 49 5.21 -1.15 -3.02
N LEU A 50 5.73 -0.04 -3.50
CA LEU A 50 5.11 0.72 -4.58
C LEU A 50 6.06 0.75 -5.76
N ASN A 51 5.54 0.43 -6.93
CA ASN A 51 6.34 0.40 -8.16
C ASN A 51 5.94 1.54 -9.08
N LYS A 52 6.88 1.97 -9.92
CA LYS A 52 6.62 3.10 -10.83
C LYS A 52 5.55 2.80 -11.87
N ASP A 53 5.24 1.53 -12.08
CA ASP A 53 4.17 1.14 -13.01
C ASP A 53 2.78 1.15 -12.36
N HIS A 54 2.68 1.70 -11.16
CA HIS A 54 1.45 1.82 -10.37
C HIS A 54 1.01 0.52 -9.71
N SER A 55 1.79 -0.56 -9.81
CA SER A 55 1.48 -1.77 -9.06
C SER A 55 1.95 -1.61 -7.61
N ALA A 56 1.33 -2.33 -6.72
CA ALA A 56 1.63 -2.26 -5.30
C ALA A 56 1.46 -3.64 -4.65
N ARG A 57 2.19 -3.85 -3.56
CA ARG A 57 2.08 -5.09 -2.79
C ARG A 57 2.26 -4.74 -1.31
N ILE A 58 1.44 -5.33 -0.45
CA ILE A 58 1.56 -5.10 0.98
C ILE A 58 1.92 -6.43 1.65
N SER A 59 2.79 -6.36 2.65
CA SER A 59 3.24 -7.52 3.40
C SER A 59 2.98 -7.29 4.88
N THR A 60 2.43 -8.29 5.55
CA THR A 60 2.18 -8.21 6.99
C THR A 60 2.27 -9.63 7.56
N ASP A 61 2.11 -9.78 8.87
CA ASP A 61 2.14 -11.12 9.45
C ASP A 61 0.74 -11.75 9.46
N GLY A 62 0.70 -13.05 9.76
CA GLY A 62 -0.54 -13.83 9.65
C GLY A 62 -1.67 -13.38 10.57
N ARG A 63 -1.37 -12.58 11.60
CA ARG A 63 -2.41 -12.07 12.49
C ARG A 63 -3.40 -11.16 11.78
N TYR A 64 -2.96 -10.55 10.69
CA TYR A 64 -3.75 -9.55 9.99
C TYR A 64 -4.37 -10.02 8.69
N THR A 65 -4.38 -11.33 8.44
CA THR A 65 -4.85 -11.87 7.16
C THR A 65 -6.28 -11.43 6.84
N THR A 66 -7.19 -11.56 7.81
CA THR A 66 -8.58 -11.16 7.61
C THR A 66 -8.71 -9.65 7.52
N GLN A 67 -8.02 -8.95 8.41
CA GLN A 67 -8.10 -7.49 8.45
C GLN A 67 -7.62 -6.87 7.15
N ILE A 68 -6.52 -7.38 6.60
CA ILE A 68 -5.97 -6.80 5.38
C ILE A 68 -6.88 -7.06 4.19
N ALA A 69 -7.54 -8.21 4.15
CA ALA A 69 -8.48 -8.51 3.07
C ALA A 69 -9.68 -7.58 3.11
N GLU A 70 -10.08 -7.14 4.29
CA GLU A 70 -11.21 -6.22 4.44
C GLU A 70 -10.83 -4.77 4.21
N GLU A 71 -9.66 -4.36 4.71
CA GLU A 71 -9.25 -2.95 4.66
C GLU A 71 -8.52 -2.57 3.38
N VAL A 72 -7.84 -3.52 2.74
CA VAL A 72 -6.99 -3.24 1.59
C VAL A 72 -7.29 -4.22 0.46
N PRO A 73 -8.53 -4.25 -0.02
CA PRO A 73 -8.91 -5.23 -1.05
C PRO A 73 -8.30 -4.97 -2.41
N ASP A 74 -7.76 -3.78 -2.63
CA ASP A 74 -7.24 -3.37 -3.94
C ASP A 74 -5.73 -3.57 -4.09
N ILE A 75 -5.06 -4.18 -3.10
CA ILE A 75 -3.63 -4.42 -3.17
C ILE A 75 -3.36 -5.90 -2.89
N ASP A 76 -2.46 -6.51 -3.67
CA ASP A 76 -2.05 -7.89 -3.42
C ASP A 76 -1.30 -7.98 -2.09
N CYS A 77 -1.62 -8.99 -1.32
CA CYS A 77 -1.00 -9.20 -0.02
C CYS A 77 -0.05 -10.40 -0.06
N THR A 78 1.13 -10.23 0.54
CA THR A 78 2.10 -11.30 0.73
C THR A 78 2.41 -11.41 2.22
N LEU A 79 2.36 -12.58 2.77
CA LEU A 79 2.66 -12.81 4.19
C LEU A 79 4.13 -13.15 4.40
#